data_5d7cb0901980765266dbe67105eb6731
#
_entry.id   5d7cb0901980765266dbe67105eb6731
#
_cell.length_a   1.000
_cell.length_b   1.000
_cell.length_c   1.000
_cell.angle_alpha   90.00
_cell.angle_beta   90.00
_cell.angle_gamma   90.00
#
_symmetry.space_group_name_H-M   'P 1'
#
loop_
_entity.id
_entity.type
_entity.pdbx_description
1 polymer ?
#
loop_
_entity_poly.entity_id
_entity_poly.type
_entity_poly.pdbx_seq_one_letter_code
_entity_poly.pdbx_strand_id
1 'polypeptide(L)'
;MNRLPSLFVSHGAPTFAIEPGLAGPQLTALGQALPRPRAVLVVSPHWMTPSLRVGLAARPQTVHDFGGFDRALYEISYPVDGHPELARRALDLLGDAGWAPQPDERRGLDHGAWVPLLHLYPAADVPVFQVSLPSRLDGDSAWAFGAALAPLADDGVLIVGSGSLTHNLAEFRSGPGRDEGYAAEFAAWVQEAVVQGDSARLRQTLALATNARHAHPTPEHFWPLLVAAGAASSALPAKVIEGGITHGVLSMDSFLFGAT
;
A
#
# COMPACT_ATOMS: atom_id res chain seq x y z
N MET A 1 -18.28 -13.28 9.97
CA MET A 1 -17.53 -13.25 8.69
C MET A 1 -16.12 -13.73 9.00
N ASN A 2 -15.47 -14.43 8.06
CA ASN A 2 -14.04 -14.74 8.26
C ASN A 2 -13.24 -13.45 8.18
N ARG A 3 -12.22 -13.33 9.02
CA ARG A 3 -11.25 -12.24 8.99
C ARG A 3 -10.63 -12.09 7.60
N LEU A 4 -10.52 -10.88 7.09
CA LEU A 4 -9.85 -10.63 5.82
C LEU A 4 -8.33 -10.59 6.00
N PRO A 5 -7.56 -10.99 4.97
CA PRO A 5 -6.12 -10.78 4.95
C PRO A 5 -5.79 -9.28 4.82
N SER A 6 -4.52 -8.93 5.01
CA SER A 6 -4.00 -7.61 4.63
C SER A 6 -3.10 -7.73 3.40
N LEU A 7 -3.01 -6.66 2.62
CA LEU A 7 -2.29 -6.63 1.35
C LEU A 7 -1.27 -5.50 1.34
N PHE A 8 -0.03 -5.80 1.01
CA PHE A 8 0.89 -4.81 0.48
C PHE A 8 0.84 -4.83 -1.03
N VAL A 9 0.73 -3.65 -1.65
CA VAL A 9 0.80 -3.51 -3.11
C VAL A 9 1.87 -2.49 -3.49
N SER A 10 2.74 -2.86 -4.42
CA SER A 10 3.61 -1.90 -5.11
C SER A 10 2.78 -1.17 -6.16
N HIS A 11 2.47 0.12 -5.92
CA HIS A 11 1.69 0.92 -6.89
C HIS A 11 2.55 1.47 -8.03
N GLY A 12 3.89 1.41 -7.89
CA GLY A 12 4.84 1.83 -8.91
C GLY A 12 4.71 3.30 -9.30
N ALA A 13 4.60 3.56 -10.61
CA ALA A 13 4.36 4.88 -11.15
C ALA A 13 2.87 5.03 -11.57
N PRO A 14 2.36 6.27 -11.76
CA PRO A 14 1.00 6.49 -12.26
C PRO A 14 0.66 5.76 -13.56
N THR A 15 1.68 5.50 -14.41
CA THR A 15 1.55 4.71 -15.65
C THR A 15 1.03 3.30 -15.42
N PHE A 16 1.15 2.75 -14.22
CA PHE A 16 0.57 1.45 -13.88
C PHE A 16 -0.93 1.39 -14.16
N ALA A 17 -1.64 2.53 -14.10
CA ALA A 17 -3.06 2.59 -14.45
C ALA A 17 -3.37 2.15 -15.89
N ILE A 18 -2.44 2.38 -16.85
CA ILE A 18 -2.60 2.07 -18.29
C ILE A 18 -1.57 1.06 -18.79
N GLU A 19 -0.55 0.78 -18.02
CA GLU A 19 0.51 -0.19 -18.30
C GLU A 19 0.55 -1.26 -17.19
N PRO A 20 -0.42 -2.22 -17.20
CA PRO A 20 -0.62 -3.14 -16.07
C PRO A 20 0.53 -4.13 -15.86
N GLY A 21 1.40 -4.34 -16.85
CA GLY A 21 2.51 -5.28 -16.78
C GLY A 21 2.09 -6.68 -16.29
N LEU A 22 2.95 -7.31 -15.49
CA LEU A 22 2.64 -8.59 -14.84
C LEU A 22 1.73 -8.41 -13.61
N ALA A 23 1.88 -7.31 -12.88
CA ALA A 23 1.19 -7.08 -11.61
C ALA A 23 -0.33 -6.88 -11.78
N GLY A 24 -0.77 -6.15 -12.82
CA GLY A 24 -2.18 -5.82 -13.01
C GLY A 24 -3.09 -7.04 -13.09
N PRO A 25 -2.86 -8.01 -14.01
CA PRO A 25 -3.66 -9.23 -14.10
C PRO A 25 -3.65 -10.05 -12.80
N GLN A 26 -2.54 -10.08 -12.07
CA GLN A 26 -2.45 -10.79 -10.80
C GLN A 26 -3.28 -10.12 -9.70
N LEU A 27 -3.29 -8.78 -9.64
CA LEU A 27 -4.18 -8.05 -8.72
C LEU A 27 -5.66 -8.26 -9.08
N THR A 28 -6.00 -8.30 -10.37
CA THR A 28 -7.37 -8.60 -10.82
C THR A 28 -7.79 -10.01 -10.38
N ALA A 29 -6.95 -11.01 -10.60
CA ALA A 29 -7.20 -12.38 -10.15
C ALA A 29 -7.33 -12.46 -8.62
N LEU A 30 -6.50 -11.71 -7.88
CA LEU A 30 -6.57 -11.63 -6.42
C LEU A 30 -7.91 -11.04 -5.97
N GLY A 31 -8.34 -9.90 -6.54
CA GLY A 31 -9.60 -9.26 -6.19
C GLY A 31 -10.82 -10.15 -6.41
N GLN A 32 -10.77 -11.01 -7.44
CA GLN A 32 -11.81 -12.02 -7.72
C GLN A 32 -11.78 -13.21 -6.75
N ALA A 33 -10.60 -13.58 -6.25
CA ALA A 33 -10.41 -14.72 -5.37
C ALA A 33 -10.69 -14.39 -3.89
N LEU A 34 -10.48 -13.14 -3.48
CA LEU A 34 -10.72 -12.71 -2.11
C LEU A 34 -12.23 -12.67 -1.78
N PRO A 35 -12.61 -12.99 -0.53
CA PRO A 35 -13.95 -12.66 -0.06
C PRO A 35 -14.21 -11.18 -0.27
N ARG A 36 -15.42 -10.84 -0.78
CA ARG A 36 -15.75 -9.44 -1.04
C ARG A 36 -15.71 -8.62 0.24
N PRO A 37 -14.87 -7.59 0.32
CA PRO A 37 -14.79 -6.75 1.50
C PRO A 37 -15.99 -5.79 1.58
N ARG A 38 -16.33 -5.37 2.81
CA ARG A 38 -17.29 -4.28 3.06
C ARG A 38 -16.70 -2.93 2.69
N ALA A 39 -15.39 -2.77 2.85
CA ALA A 39 -14.63 -1.62 2.42
C ALA A 39 -13.15 -1.98 2.27
N VAL A 40 -12.42 -1.14 1.55
CA VAL A 40 -10.95 -1.14 1.51
C VAL A 40 -10.44 0.07 2.28
N LEU A 41 -9.54 -0.14 3.22
CA LEU A 41 -8.73 0.89 3.83
C LEU A 41 -7.39 0.94 3.10
N VAL A 42 -6.97 2.12 2.64
CA VAL A 42 -5.66 2.31 2.01
C VAL A 42 -4.79 3.24 2.84
N VAL A 43 -3.53 2.83 3.08
CA VAL A 43 -2.46 3.67 3.61
C VAL A 43 -1.44 3.88 2.50
N SER A 44 -1.23 5.14 2.09
CA SER A 44 -0.37 5.52 0.97
C SER A 44 0.62 6.62 1.38
N PRO A 45 1.89 6.61 0.91
CA PRO A 45 2.87 7.66 1.16
C PRO A 45 2.50 9.00 0.51
N HIS A 46 1.52 9.01 -0.40
CA HIS A 46 1.02 10.24 -1.05
C HIS A 46 0.05 11.03 -0.15
N TRP A 47 -0.26 10.50 1.01
CA TRP A 47 -0.97 11.23 2.07
C TRP A 47 -0.21 11.09 3.39
N MET A 48 0.91 11.80 3.51
CA MET A 48 1.65 11.93 4.76
C MET A 48 1.22 13.18 5.51
N THR A 49 1.01 13.06 6.80
CA THR A 49 0.57 14.19 7.64
C THR A 49 1.32 14.23 8.97
N PRO A 50 1.63 15.43 9.50
CA PRO A 50 2.24 15.56 10.82
C PRO A 50 1.33 15.08 11.96
N SER A 51 0.03 15.31 11.84
CA SER A 51 -1.02 14.76 12.71
C SER A 51 -1.85 13.77 11.90
N LEU A 52 -1.94 12.55 12.41
CA LEU A 52 -2.65 11.45 11.76
C LEU A 52 -4.09 11.84 11.39
N ARG A 53 -4.52 11.47 10.18
CA ARG A 53 -5.86 11.76 9.66
C ARG A 53 -6.53 10.51 9.09
N VAL A 54 -7.84 10.47 9.21
CA VAL A 54 -8.70 9.44 8.60
C VAL A 54 -9.71 10.11 7.68
N GLY A 55 -9.75 9.68 6.42
CA GLY A 55 -10.68 10.19 5.41
C GLY A 55 -12.11 9.69 5.65
N LEU A 56 -13.04 10.63 5.83
CA LEU A 56 -14.46 10.37 6.07
C LEU A 56 -15.35 10.78 4.90
N ALA A 57 -14.78 11.17 3.76
CA ALA A 57 -15.56 11.56 2.60
C ALA A 57 -16.51 10.42 2.17
N ALA A 58 -17.81 10.70 2.05
CA ALA A 58 -18.79 9.71 1.58
C ALA A 58 -18.61 9.39 0.08
N ARG A 59 -18.01 10.31 -0.68
CA ARG A 59 -17.66 10.16 -2.10
C ARG A 59 -16.30 10.79 -2.32
N PRO A 60 -15.21 10.07 -2.03
CA PRO A 60 -13.86 10.58 -2.21
C PRO A 60 -13.57 10.80 -3.69
N GLN A 61 -13.04 11.97 -4.03
CA GLN A 61 -12.67 12.29 -5.41
C GLN A 61 -11.38 11.57 -5.81
N THR A 62 -11.23 11.25 -7.08
CA THR A 62 -9.95 10.82 -7.66
C THR A 62 -8.99 12.01 -7.68
N VAL A 63 -7.82 11.87 -7.05
CA VAL A 63 -6.80 12.93 -6.98
C VAL A 63 -5.62 12.55 -7.88
N HIS A 64 -5.29 13.43 -8.82
CA HIS A 64 -4.12 13.31 -9.70
C HIS A 64 -2.96 14.09 -9.09
N ASP A 65 -2.32 13.49 -8.08
CA ASP A 65 -1.23 14.07 -7.30
C ASP A 65 0.15 13.88 -7.95
N PHE A 66 0.18 13.80 -9.27
CA PHE A 66 1.37 13.62 -10.09
C PHE A 66 1.43 14.64 -11.23
N GLY A 67 2.61 14.79 -11.84
CA GLY A 67 2.81 15.70 -12.97
C GLY A 67 3.82 15.17 -13.98
N GLY A 68 3.72 15.64 -15.24
CA GLY A 68 4.67 15.29 -16.29
C GLY A 68 4.43 13.92 -16.95
N PHE A 69 3.24 13.35 -16.79
CA PHE A 69 2.82 12.10 -17.41
C PHE A 69 1.88 12.33 -18.61
N ASP A 70 1.56 11.26 -19.33
CA ASP A 70 0.62 11.28 -20.45
C ASP A 70 -0.74 11.84 -20.03
N ARG A 71 -1.36 12.61 -20.92
CA ARG A 71 -2.67 13.23 -20.70
C ARG A 71 -3.75 12.22 -20.36
N ALA A 72 -3.70 11.03 -20.95
CA ALA A 72 -4.68 9.96 -20.70
C ALA A 72 -4.81 9.60 -19.22
N LEU A 73 -3.73 9.72 -18.44
CA LEU A 73 -3.75 9.45 -17.00
C LEU A 73 -4.61 10.44 -16.20
N TYR A 74 -4.70 11.70 -16.66
CA TYR A 74 -5.52 12.73 -15.99
C TYR A 74 -7.00 12.62 -16.35
N GLU A 75 -7.34 11.82 -17.35
CA GLU A 75 -8.73 11.57 -17.77
C GLU A 75 -9.33 10.34 -17.05
N ILE A 76 -8.51 9.56 -16.35
CA ILE A 76 -8.96 8.41 -15.56
C ILE A 76 -9.65 8.89 -14.28
N SER A 77 -10.78 8.30 -13.99
CA SER A 77 -11.51 8.51 -12.75
C SER A 77 -11.86 7.15 -12.12
N TYR A 78 -11.79 7.08 -10.79
CA TYR A 78 -12.18 5.90 -10.01
C TYR A 78 -13.34 6.30 -9.08
N PRO A 79 -14.59 6.32 -9.59
CA PRO A 79 -15.76 6.87 -8.91
C PRO A 79 -16.32 5.85 -7.91
N VAL A 80 -15.72 5.78 -6.74
CA VAL A 80 -16.09 4.84 -5.68
C VAL A 80 -16.74 5.57 -4.51
N ASP A 81 -17.65 4.92 -3.80
CA ASP A 81 -18.16 5.44 -2.53
C ASP A 81 -17.13 5.29 -1.41
N GLY A 82 -17.18 6.17 -0.42
CA GLY A 82 -16.47 6.02 0.85
C GLY A 82 -17.28 5.17 1.83
N HIS A 83 -16.67 4.90 3.01
CA HIS A 83 -17.37 4.21 4.09
C HIS A 83 -17.17 4.94 5.44
N PRO A 84 -17.89 6.05 5.68
CA PRO A 84 -17.66 6.89 6.87
C PRO A 84 -17.81 6.15 8.21
N GLU A 85 -18.68 5.14 8.29
CA GLU A 85 -18.85 4.34 9.52
C GLU A 85 -17.57 3.55 9.86
N LEU A 86 -17.03 2.78 8.90
CA LEU A 86 -15.79 2.04 9.11
C LEU A 86 -14.57 2.96 9.26
N ALA A 87 -14.59 4.13 8.61
CA ALA A 87 -13.57 5.15 8.82
C ALA A 87 -13.61 5.73 10.24
N ARG A 88 -14.81 5.94 10.84
CA ARG A 88 -14.92 6.29 12.28
C ARG A 88 -14.42 5.17 13.18
N ARG A 89 -14.71 3.91 12.84
CA ARG A 89 -14.15 2.78 13.57
C ARG A 89 -12.61 2.78 13.54
N ALA A 90 -11.98 3.18 12.43
CA ALA A 90 -10.52 3.37 12.35
C ALA A 90 -10.05 4.51 13.27
N LEU A 91 -10.79 5.63 13.37
CA LEU A 91 -10.48 6.71 14.31
C LEU A 91 -10.45 6.20 15.76
N ASP A 92 -11.47 5.42 16.16
CA ASP A 92 -11.57 4.89 17.52
C ASP A 92 -10.39 3.96 17.83
N LEU A 93 -10.10 2.99 16.95
CA LEU A 93 -9.01 2.04 17.13
C LEU A 93 -7.64 2.72 17.23
N LEU A 94 -7.40 3.70 16.37
CA LEU A 94 -6.15 4.47 16.40
C LEU A 94 -6.06 5.36 17.63
N GLY A 95 -7.18 5.93 18.07
CA GLY A 95 -7.27 6.70 19.32
C GLY A 95 -6.95 5.85 20.54
N ASP A 96 -7.55 4.67 20.65
CA ASP A 96 -7.32 3.70 21.72
C ASP A 96 -5.86 3.22 21.77
N ALA A 97 -5.22 3.15 20.61
CA ALA A 97 -3.79 2.81 20.46
C ALA A 97 -2.84 4.01 20.68
N GLY A 98 -3.35 5.19 21.00
CA GLY A 98 -2.55 6.38 21.33
C GLY A 98 -2.07 7.20 20.14
N TRP A 99 -2.61 6.98 18.92
CA TRP A 99 -2.19 7.69 17.71
C TRP A 99 -2.82 9.08 17.52
N ALA A 100 -3.83 9.45 18.31
CA ALA A 100 -4.54 10.74 18.26
C ALA A 100 -4.98 11.19 16.85
N PRO A 101 -5.75 10.37 16.11
CA PRO A 101 -6.15 10.67 14.73
C PRO A 101 -7.17 11.82 14.70
N GLN A 102 -7.21 12.53 13.57
CA GLN A 102 -8.20 13.57 13.28
C GLN A 102 -9.04 13.18 12.05
N PRO A 103 -10.35 13.47 12.00
CA PRO A 103 -11.14 13.24 10.81
C PRO A 103 -10.79 14.21 9.68
N ASP A 104 -10.95 13.75 8.43
CA ASP A 104 -10.87 14.58 7.23
C ASP A 104 -12.06 14.27 6.31
N GLU A 105 -13.04 15.19 6.29
CA GLU A 105 -14.31 15.03 5.55
C GLU A 105 -14.16 15.22 4.03
N ARG A 106 -12.97 15.63 3.54
CA ARG A 106 -12.77 16.02 2.15
C ARG A 106 -11.67 15.28 1.41
N ARG A 107 -10.86 14.50 2.12
CA ARG A 107 -9.75 13.78 1.47
C ARG A 107 -10.26 12.88 0.35
N GLY A 108 -9.73 13.09 -0.85
CA GLY A 108 -9.91 12.18 -1.99
C GLY A 108 -8.93 11.01 -1.96
N LEU A 109 -8.94 10.20 -3.01
CA LEU A 109 -8.02 9.08 -3.20
C LEU A 109 -6.84 9.52 -4.06
N ASP A 110 -5.63 9.49 -3.52
CA ASP A 110 -4.39 9.72 -4.30
C ASP A 110 -4.08 8.55 -5.23
N HIS A 111 -3.10 8.73 -6.14
CA HIS A 111 -2.81 7.68 -7.12
C HIS A 111 -2.28 6.39 -6.48
N GLY A 112 -1.62 6.46 -5.34
CA GLY A 112 -1.25 5.26 -4.58
C GLY A 112 -2.47 4.46 -4.10
N ALA A 113 -3.64 5.09 -3.98
CA ALA A 113 -4.89 4.39 -3.68
C ALA A 113 -5.62 3.94 -4.94
N TRP A 114 -5.99 4.88 -5.84
CA TRP A 114 -6.88 4.52 -6.94
C TRP A 114 -6.23 3.71 -8.06
N VAL A 115 -4.93 3.86 -8.31
CA VAL A 115 -4.25 3.10 -9.39
C VAL A 115 -4.26 1.59 -9.12
N PRO A 116 -3.78 1.07 -7.98
CA PRO A 116 -3.85 -0.36 -7.73
C PRO A 116 -5.29 -0.87 -7.61
N LEU A 117 -6.23 -0.04 -7.14
CA LEU A 117 -7.63 -0.41 -7.04
C LEU A 117 -8.33 -0.54 -8.40
N LEU A 118 -7.89 0.17 -9.44
CA LEU A 118 -8.33 -0.06 -10.82
C LEU A 118 -8.11 -1.50 -11.28
N HIS A 119 -7.05 -2.13 -10.79
CA HIS A 119 -6.76 -3.53 -11.11
C HIS A 119 -7.44 -4.49 -10.14
N LEU A 120 -7.43 -4.19 -8.83
CA LEU A 120 -7.98 -5.07 -7.81
C LEU A 120 -9.52 -5.13 -7.84
N TYR A 121 -10.18 -3.97 -8.00
CA TYR A 121 -11.64 -3.81 -8.05
C TYR A 121 -12.04 -2.86 -9.18
N PRO A 122 -11.92 -3.28 -10.44
CA PRO A 122 -12.11 -2.39 -11.61
C PRO A 122 -13.53 -1.83 -11.75
N ALA A 123 -14.53 -2.47 -11.13
CA ALA A 123 -15.91 -1.98 -11.14
C ALA A 123 -16.14 -0.78 -10.19
N ALA A 124 -15.15 -0.39 -9.37
CA ALA A 124 -15.26 0.67 -8.35
C ALA A 124 -16.47 0.52 -7.43
N ASP A 125 -16.85 -0.71 -7.12
CA ASP A 125 -18.08 -1.06 -6.40
C ASP A 125 -17.83 -1.53 -4.95
N VAL A 126 -16.60 -1.49 -4.49
CA VAL A 126 -16.20 -1.70 -3.09
C VAL A 126 -15.84 -0.37 -2.47
N PRO A 127 -16.52 0.10 -1.41
CA PRO A 127 -16.21 1.37 -0.76
C PRO A 127 -14.76 1.51 -0.31
N VAL A 128 -14.19 2.72 -0.39
CA VAL A 128 -12.78 2.98 -0.08
C VAL A 128 -12.64 4.18 0.84
N PHE A 129 -11.77 4.07 1.84
CA PHE A 129 -11.30 5.21 2.61
C PHE A 129 -9.79 5.12 2.85
N GLN A 130 -9.17 6.26 3.10
CA GLN A 130 -7.74 6.33 3.38
C GLN A 130 -7.48 6.71 4.84
N VAL A 131 -6.35 6.22 5.35
CA VAL A 131 -5.72 6.71 6.58
C VAL A 131 -4.36 7.26 6.19
N SER A 132 -4.04 8.47 6.65
CA SER A 132 -2.76 9.09 6.33
C SER A 132 -1.59 8.32 6.96
N LEU A 133 -0.45 8.35 6.31
CA LEU A 133 0.79 7.83 6.86
C LEU A 133 1.40 8.88 7.79
N PRO A 134 1.68 8.56 9.07
CA PRO A 134 2.38 9.50 9.95
C PRO A 134 3.75 9.88 9.37
N SER A 135 4.10 11.17 9.44
CA SER A 135 5.35 11.67 8.83
C SER A 135 6.63 11.25 9.57
N ARG A 136 6.50 10.68 10.76
CA ARG A 136 7.63 10.21 11.59
C ARG A 136 7.38 8.76 11.99
N LEU A 137 7.90 7.86 11.19
CA LEU A 137 7.86 6.42 11.43
C LEU A 137 9.27 5.84 11.33
N ASP A 138 9.48 4.77 12.08
CA ASP A 138 10.50 3.77 11.89
C ASP A 138 9.85 2.40 11.63
N GLY A 139 10.64 1.35 11.52
CA GLY A 139 10.09 0.03 11.22
C GLY A 139 9.15 -0.50 12.30
N ASP A 140 9.46 -0.26 13.59
CA ASP A 140 8.65 -0.73 14.71
C ASP A 140 7.34 0.05 14.83
N SER A 141 7.38 1.36 14.69
CA SER A 141 6.19 2.22 14.72
C SER A 141 5.29 2.04 13.50
N ALA A 142 5.84 1.80 12.30
CA ALA A 142 5.04 1.46 11.13
C ALA A 142 4.30 0.12 11.30
N TRP A 143 4.97 -0.88 11.89
CA TRP A 143 4.36 -2.15 12.25
C TRP A 143 3.25 -1.97 13.30
N ALA A 144 3.53 -1.24 14.38
CA ALA A 144 2.57 -0.97 15.45
C ALA A 144 1.34 -0.20 14.94
N PHE A 145 1.54 0.71 13.99
CA PHE A 145 0.45 1.42 13.32
C PHE A 145 -0.47 0.47 12.57
N GLY A 146 0.09 -0.49 11.81
CA GLY A 146 -0.67 -1.54 11.16
C GLY A 146 -1.41 -2.42 12.16
N ALA A 147 -0.75 -2.83 13.25
CA ALA A 147 -1.35 -3.64 14.30
C ALA A 147 -2.55 -2.96 14.98
N ALA A 148 -2.53 -1.63 15.13
CA ALA A 148 -3.66 -0.87 15.65
C ALA A 148 -4.89 -0.91 14.72
N LEU A 149 -4.68 -1.06 13.42
CA LEU A 149 -5.76 -1.16 12.41
C LEU A 149 -6.27 -2.61 12.24
N ALA A 150 -5.53 -3.61 12.75
CA ALA A 150 -5.82 -5.03 12.55
C ALA A 150 -7.26 -5.47 12.88
N PRO A 151 -7.97 -4.93 13.90
CA PRO A 151 -9.36 -5.32 14.19
C PRO A 151 -10.34 -5.00 13.06
N LEU A 152 -10.05 -4.04 12.18
CA LEU A 152 -10.89 -3.75 11.01
C LEU A 152 -11.04 -4.94 10.05
N ALA A 153 -10.05 -5.83 10.01
CA ALA A 153 -10.13 -7.04 9.20
C ALA A 153 -11.28 -7.97 9.65
N ASP A 154 -11.59 -8.00 10.96
CA ASP A 154 -12.73 -8.75 11.51
C ASP A 154 -14.06 -8.05 11.19
N ASP A 155 -14.03 -6.72 11.02
CA ASP A 155 -15.17 -5.90 10.59
C ASP A 155 -15.42 -5.99 9.06
N GLY A 156 -14.62 -6.81 8.34
CA GLY A 156 -14.74 -7.03 6.90
C GLY A 156 -14.04 -5.97 6.04
N VAL A 157 -13.02 -5.28 6.57
CA VAL A 157 -12.20 -4.32 5.83
C VAL A 157 -10.94 -5.01 5.29
N LEU A 158 -10.68 -4.87 4.00
CA LEU A 158 -9.38 -5.19 3.42
C LEU A 158 -8.40 -4.04 3.69
N ILE A 159 -7.36 -4.32 4.47
CA ILE A 159 -6.33 -3.32 4.79
C ILE A 159 -5.24 -3.41 3.72
N VAL A 160 -5.03 -2.32 3.00
CA VAL A 160 -4.04 -2.21 1.92
C VAL A 160 -2.98 -1.19 2.28
N GLY A 161 -1.75 -1.65 2.47
CA GLY A 161 -0.56 -0.81 2.46
C GLY A 161 -0.10 -0.63 1.02
N SER A 162 -0.31 0.54 0.45
CA SER A 162 0.09 0.86 -0.92
C SER A 162 1.38 1.67 -0.90
N GLY A 163 2.44 1.09 -1.42
CA GLY A 163 3.78 1.68 -1.43
C GLY A 163 4.54 1.32 -2.69
N SER A 164 5.83 1.15 -2.56
CA SER A 164 6.68 0.61 -3.62
C SER A 164 7.78 -0.23 -2.96
N LEU A 165 8.00 -1.44 -3.46
CA LEU A 165 9.03 -2.31 -2.87
C LEU A 165 10.44 -1.76 -3.11
N THR A 166 10.63 -1.04 -4.21
CA THR A 166 11.81 -0.23 -4.51
C THR A 166 11.37 1.12 -5.05
N HIS A 167 11.97 2.23 -4.60
CA HIS A 167 11.52 3.58 -4.95
C HIS A 167 12.69 4.57 -5.00
N ASN A 168 13.39 4.61 -6.15
CA ASN A 168 14.44 5.60 -6.43
C ASN A 168 14.02 6.51 -7.59
N LEU A 169 13.38 7.63 -7.25
CA LEU A 169 12.88 8.59 -8.25
C LEU A 169 13.98 9.26 -9.09
N ALA A 170 15.19 9.36 -8.57
CA ALA A 170 16.30 9.94 -9.32
C ALA A 170 16.67 9.04 -10.51
N GLU A 171 16.69 7.74 -10.28
CA GLU A 171 16.97 6.76 -11.33
C GLU A 171 15.78 6.50 -12.25
N PHE A 172 14.56 6.45 -11.70
CA PHE A 172 13.34 6.38 -12.49
C PHE A 172 13.29 7.49 -13.56
N ARG A 173 13.64 8.74 -13.18
CA ARG A 173 13.66 9.88 -14.11
C ARG A 173 14.82 9.87 -15.10
N SER A 174 15.88 9.13 -14.81
CA SER A 174 17.06 9.05 -15.69
C SER A 174 16.85 8.12 -16.90
N GLY A 175 15.74 7.38 -16.93
CA GLY A 175 15.39 6.47 -18.02
C GLY A 175 16.10 5.11 -17.95
N PRO A 176 15.73 4.16 -18.83
CA PRO A 176 16.30 2.81 -18.86
C PRO A 176 17.79 2.83 -19.26
N GLY A 177 18.58 1.94 -18.70
CA GLY A 177 19.98 1.71 -19.10
C GLY A 177 21.01 1.72 -17.99
N ARG A 178 20.61 1.71 -16.73
CA ARG A 178 21.49 1.51 -15.58
C ARG A 178 21.32 0.12 -14.98
N ASP A 179 22.33 -0.29 -14.19
CA ASP A 179 22.35 -1.59 -13.51
C ASP A 179 21.19 -1.72 -12.55
N GLU A 180 20.21 -2.51 -12.93
CA GLU A 180 18.97 -2.78 -12.22
C GLU A 180 19.17 -3.84 -11.12
N GLY A 181 20.37 -4.40 -11.01
CA GLY A 181 20.69 -5.49 -10.10
C GLY A 181 20.31 -5.19 -8.65
N TYR A 182 20.51 -3.95 -8.19
CA TYR A 182 20.20 -3.56 -6.82
C TYR A 182 18.71 -3.68 -6.48
N ALA A 183 17.82 -3.36 -7.43
CA ALA A 183 16.38 -3.44 -7.22
C ALA A 183 15.93 -4.90 -7.05
N ALA A 184 16.46 -5.80 -7.90
CA ALA A 184 16.22 -7.23 -7.80
C ALA A 184 16.80 -7.82 -6.51
N GLU A 185 18.02 -7.45 -6.13
CA GLU A 185 18.66 -7.92 -4.90
C GLU A 185 17.91 -7.47 -3.64
N PHE A 186 17.47 -6.20 -3.60
CA PHE A 186 16.69 -5.69 -2.49
C PHE A 186 15.31 -6.36 -2.42
N ALA A 187 14.62 -6.51 -3.55
CA ALA A 187 13.33 -7.19 -3.61
C ALA A 187 13.45 -8.65 -3.13
N ALA A 188 14.45 -9.39 -3.58
CA ALA A 188 14.71 -10.76 -3.15
C ALA A 188 14.98 -10.85 -1.63
N TRP A 189 15.75 -9.91 -1.07
CA TRP A 189 16.01 -9.85 0.37
C TRP A 189 14.72 -9.67 1.19
N VAL A 190 13.84 -8.75 0.75
CA VAL A 190 12.55 -8.52 1.41
C VAL A 190 11.63 -9.72 1.24
N GLN A 191 11.55 -10.28 0.03
CA GLN A 191 10.76 -11.48 -0.25
C GLN A 191 11.15 -12.64 0.64
N GLU A 192 12.45 -12.87 0.84
CA GLU A 192 12.95 -13.90 1.75
C GLU A 192 12.47 -13.67 3.19
N ALA A 193 12.59 -12.45 3.73
CA ALA A 193 12.13 -12.11 5.08
C ALA A 193 10.61 -12.33 5.23
N VAL A 194 9.83 -11.96 4.20
CA VAL A 194 8.38 -12.13 4.16
C VAL A 194 7.98 -13.61 4.13
N VAL A 195 8.61 -14.42 3.27
CA VAL A 195 8.30 -15.85 3.11
C VAL A 195 8.72 -16.65 4.33
N GLN A 196 9.83 -16.29 4.98
CA GLN A 196 10.30 -16.95 6.21
C GLN A 196 9.51 -16.54 7.46
N GLY A 197 8.67 -15.52 7.37
CA GLY A 197 7.95 -15.02 8.52
C GLY A 197 8.82 -14.26 9.53
N ASP A 198 9.98 -13.77 9.11
CA ASP A 198 10.92 -13.05 9.98
C ASP A 198 10.49 -11.58 10.15
N SER A 199 9.54 -11.36 11.04
CA SER A 199 9.02 -10.04 11.33
C SER A 199 10.09 -9.07 11.92
N ALA A 200 11.06 -9.60 12.65
CA ALA A 200 12.14 -8.77 13.22
C ALA A 200 13.06 -8.27 12.10
N ARG A 201 13.45 -9.17 11.20
CA ARG A 201 14.23 -8.84 10.02
C ARG A 201 13.48 -7.86 9.11
N LEU A 202 12.18 -8.09 8.87
CA LEU A 202 11.36 -7.23 8.02
C LEU A 202 11.26 -5.80 8.56
N ARG A 203 11.07 -5.61 9.86
CA ARG A 203 11.06 -4.28 10.50
C ARG A 203 12.40 -3.54 10.42
N GLN A 204 13.49 -4.28 10.32
CA GLN A 204 14.85 -3.73 10.22
C GLN A 204 15.38 -3.68 8.78
N THR A 205 14.54 -3.92 7.76
CA THR A 205 14.95 -3.99 6.35
C THR A 205 15.81 -2.80 5.93
N LEU A 206 15.36 -1.57 6.20
CA LEU A 206 16.09 -0.37 5.75
C LEU A 206 17.45 -0.16 6.46
N ALA A 207 17.69 -0.86 7.56
CA ALA A 207 18.98 -0.86 8.25
C ALA A 207 19.88 -2.02 7.82
N LEU A 208 19.32 -3.19 7.49
CA LEU A 208 20.05 -4.44 7.31
C LEU A 208 20.18 -4.90 5.86
N ALA A 209 19.20 -4.58 5.01
CA ALA A 209 19.18 -5.10 3.64
C ALA A 209 20.29 -4.49 2.79
N THR A 210 20.93 -5.32 1.99
CA THR A 210 21.81 -4.86 0.92
C THR A 210 21.05 -3.92 0.01
N ASN A 211 21.68 -2.83 -0.42
CA ASN A 211 21.09 -1.81 -1.29
C ASN A 211 19.87 -1.02 -0.72
N ALA A 212 19.58 -1.12 0.58
CA ALA A 212 18.42 -0.44 1.17
C ALA A 212 18.37 1.07 0.89
N ARG A 213 19.51 1.77 1.05
CA ARG A 213 19.60 3.22 0.78
C ARG A 213 19.53 3.56 -0.71
N HIS A 214 19.91 2.62 -1.57
CA HIS A 214 19.82 2.79 -3.01
C HIS A 214 18.40 2.56 -3.48
N ALA A 215 17.75 1.50 -2.99
CA ALA A 215 16.35 1.20 -3.28
C ALA A 215 15.38 2.23 -2.68
N HIS A 216 15.70 2.74 -1.49
CA HIS A 216 14.91 3.73 -0.75
C HIS A 216 15.80 4.88 -0.24
N PRO A 217 16.11 5.89 -1.06
CA PRO A 217 16.76 7.13 -0.59
C PRO A 217 15.94 7.82 0.51
N THR A 218 14.62 7.69 0.47
CA THR A 218 13.66 8.11 1.49
C THR A 218 12.70 6.95 1.82
N PRO A 219 12.29 6.76 3.09
CA PRO A 219 11.68 5.51 3.55
C PRO A 219 10.16 5.41 3.37
N GLU A 220 9.48 6.49 3.01
CA GLU A 220 8.01 6.60 3.07
C GLU A 220 7.27 5.58 2.19
N HIS A 221 7.86 5.17 1.05
CA HIS A 221 7.26 4.18 0.18
C HIS A 221 7.45 2.73 0.68
N PHE A 222 8.36 2.53 1.63
CA PHE A 222 8.55 1.22 2.27
C PHE A 222 7.59 0.98 3.44
N TRP A 223 7.23 2.04 4.20
CA TRP A 223 6.41 1.89 5.40
C TRP A 223 5.07 1.20 5.19
N PRO A 224 4.35 1.38 4.05
CA PRO A 224 3.09 0.67 3.80
C PRO A 224 3.21 -0.86 3.83
N LEU A 225 4.38 -1.43 3.49
CA LEU A 225 4.64 -2.86 3.64
C LEU A 225 4.56 -3.29 5.11
N LEU A 226 5.19 -2.53 6.00
CA LEU A 226 5.19 -2.83 7.43
C LEU A 226 3.82 -2.60 8.07
N VAL A 227 3.05 -1.63 7.56
CA VAL A 227 1.65 -1.42 7.96
C VAL A 227 0.81 -2.63 7.58
N ALA A 228 0.89 -3.13 6.34
CA ALA A 228 0.16 -4.30 5.91
C ALA A 228 0.55 -5.56 6.70
N ALA A 229 1.85 -5.77 6.91
CA ALA A 229 2.35 -6.89 7.68
C ALA A 229 1.93 -6.83 9.16
N GLY A 230 1.96 -5.64 9.77
CA GLY A 230 1.50 -5.42 11.16
C GLY A 230 -0.01 -5.59 11.34
N ALA A 231 -0.81 -5.34 10.30
CA ALA A 231 -2.26 -5.52 10.32
C ALA A 231 -2.69 -7.00 10.21
N ALA A 232 -1.80 -7.90 9.82
CA ALA A 232 -2.10 -9.32 9.72
C ALA A 232 -2.35 -9.97 11.10
N SER A 233 -3.27 -10.93 11.17
CA SER A 233 -3.61 -11.65 12.42
C SER A 233 -2.55 -12.63 12.87
N SER A 234 -1.82 -13.18 11.92
CA SER A 234 -0.64 -14.00 12.12
C SER A 234 0.46 -13.40 11.28
N ALA A 235 1.61 -13.21 11.90
CA ALA A 235 2.78 -12.95 11.10
C ALA A 235 2.98 -14.17 10.20
N LEU A 236 3.05 -13.94 8.90
CA LEU A 236 3.84 -14.70 7.97
C LEU A 236 3.85 -16.25 8.17
N PRO A 237 3.85 -17.05 7.13
CA PRO A 237 4.28 -16.64 5.78
C PRO A 237 3.20 -15.90 5.00
N ALA A 238 3.62 -14.95 4.18
CA ALA A 238 2.73 -14.29 3.24
C ALA A 238 2.83 -14.92 1.85
N LYS A 239 1.76 -14.79 1.07
CA LYS A 239 1.79 -15.15 -0.35
C LYS A 239 2.43 -14.03 -1.15
N VAL A 240 3.45 -14.37 -1.93
CA VAL A 240 4.06 -13.47 -2.89
C VAL A 240 3.20 -13.39 -4.15
N ILE A 241 3.01 -12.17 -4.64
CA ILE A 241 2.35 -11.85 -5.91
C ILE A 241 3.42 -11.18 -6.76
N GLU A 242 3.97 -11.95 -7.69
CA GLU A 242 5.08 -11.49 -8.53
C GLU A 242 4.60 -10.41 -9.50
N GLY A 243 5.23 -9.24 -9.44
CA GLY A 243 4.93 -8.11 -10.32
C GLY A 243 6.04 -7.80 -11.31
N GLY A 244 7.23 -8.33 -11.07
CA GLY A 244 8.43 -8.05 -11.85
C GLY A 244 9.00 -6.65 -11.60
N ILE A 245 10.00 -6.28 -12.38
CA ILE A 245 10.63 -4.95 -12.33
C ILE A 245 10.19 -4.13 -13.53
N THR A 246 9.66 -2.93 -13.28
CA THR A 246 9.28 -1.97 -14.32
C THR A 246 10.20 -0.76 -14.29
N HIS A 247 10.35 -0.09 -15.43
CA HIS A 247 11.24 1.08 -15.60
C HIS A 247 12.67 0.84 -15.09
N GLY A 248 13.07 -0.44 -14.97
CA GLY A 248 14.39 -0.85 -14.52
C GLY A 248 14.66 -0.74 -13.01
N VAL A 249 13.82 -0.06 -12.25
CA VAL A 249 14.10 0.29 -10.86
C VAL A 249 12.92 0.09 -9.90
N LEU A 250 11.72 -0.18 -10.42
CA LEU A 250 10.53 -0.35 -9.59
C LEU A 250 10.14 -1.83 -9.54
N SER A 251 10.33 -2.48 -8.40
CA SER A 251 9.75 -3.80 -8.16
C SER A 251 8.26 -3.66 -7.88
N MET A 252 7.46 -4.36 -8.69
CA MET A 252 6.01 -4.37 -8.60
C MET A 252 5.47 -5.54 -7.79
N ASP A 253 6.35 -6.25 -7.08
CA ASP A 253 5.94 -7.35 -6.21
C ASP A 253 5.02 -6.88 -5.09
N SER A 254 4.04 -7.70 -4.79
CA SER A 254 3.05 -7.46 -3.75
C SER A 254 2.97 -8.65 -2.80
N PHE A 255 2.46 -8.45 -1.58
CA PHE A 255 2.41 -9.49 -0.55
C PHE A 255 1.04 -9.54 0.11
N LEU A 256 0.45 -10.75 0.14
CA LEU A 256 -0.81 -11.00 0.84
C LEU A 256 -0.51 -11.70 2.17
N PHE A 257 -0.83 -11.06 3.28
CA PHE A 257 -0.57 -11.52 4.64
C PHE A 257 -1.84 -12.09 5.28
N GLY A 258 -1.71 -13.23 6.00
CA GLY A 258 -2.83 -13.83 6.73
C GLY A 258 -3.84 -14.55 5.83
N ALA A 259 -3.47 -14.90 4.59
CA ALA A 259 -4.26 -15.80 3.76
C ALA A 259 -4.07 -17.24 4.24
N THR A 260 -5.16 -17.92 4.59
CA THR A 260 -5.20 -19.36 4.87
C THR A 260 -5.42 -20.15 3.59
#